data_28c93f7959152a93632eeea6c64770cf
#
_entry.id   28c93f7959152a93632eeea6c64770cf
#
_cell.length_a   1.000
_cell.length_b   1.000
_cell.length_c   1.000
_cell.angle_alpha   90.00
_cell.angle_beta   90.00
_cell.angle_gamma   90.00
#
_symmetry.space_group_name_H-M   'P 1'
#
loop_
_entity.id
_entity.type
_entity.pdbx_description
1 polymer ?
#
loop_
_entity_poly.entity_id
_entity_poly.type
_entity_poly.pdbx_seq_one_letter_code
_entity_poly.pdbx_strand_id
1 'polypeptide(L)'
;MRITMIGYINCTLLLLFLGFLDFAQAQTQPLNDSNILGGGLVAQEPGMWRQGRRRSVLADSCVTNSGTTGTCLTRFKCMRQSGTVNGYCGTYGVCCETNLQVGASTRQKRVIIKNPGALTNDLNTYTIEAFSSNVQQLRIDFEQFELAQPTETDGVLECMDYFEADDFKLCGVNSGQHLYLPFNAAAGVEQVTLSFSVPSRWSGTMWRLIVTQLEGPPPGSKRRSSTTSGAFGVSTNSLQDLRDIFASHHADYELLAPAGCQQYYTELSNTIRSFNFQTSVTSNYMPGLSYNICIKSAASASMIEYSFSKFSMSVQDGAAEGYDEFCHATVHTAGRQEDYLMIPQGILAKNMAYQPTYYCGSNDNLLVYASPPYLLHFSSDDLTLDRSIETGFSLTYRLRNSML
;
A
#
# COMPACT_ATOMS: atom_id res chain seq x y z
N MET A 1 68.48 6.64 -13.25
CA MET A 1 69.22 7.92 -13.15
C MET A 1 68.34 8.90 -12.41
N ARG A 2 68.77 9.17 -11.17
CA ARG A 2 68.53 10.36 -10.31
C ARG A 2 67.15 10.93 -10.18
N ILE A 3 66.43 10.78 -8.96
CA ILE A 3 66.66 11.56 -7.69
C ILE A 3 66.15 13.01 -7.87
N THR A 4 65.17 13.54 -7.11
CA THR A 4 65.16 13.95 -5.72
C THR A 4 63.73 14.51 -5.42
N MET A 5 63.00 14.13 -4.42
CA MET A 5 63.02 14.48 -2.98
C MET A 5 62.59 15.92 -2.63
N ILE A 6 61.68 15.95 -1.68
CA ILE A 6 61.57 16.82 -0.48
C ILE A 6 60.64 18.04 -0.56
N GLY A 7 59.76 18.07 0.43
CA GLY A 7 59.15 19.29 0.93
C GLY A 7 57.96 19.05 1.90
N TYR A 8 58.29 18.55 3.11
CA TYR A 8 57.44 18.68 4.32
C TYR A 8 57.37 20.14 4.75
N ILE A 9 56.21 20.65 5.12
CA ILE A 9 56.08 21.60 6.24
C ILE A 9 54.77 21.36 6.97
N ASN A 10 54.91 20.89 8.20
CA ASN A 10 53.99 20.98 9.30
C ASN A 10 53.85 22.45 9.73
N CYS A 11 52.67 22.86 10.13
CA CYS A 11 52.57 23.85 11.19
C CYS A 11 51.29 23.64 12.00
N THR A 12 51.56 23.21 13.19
CA THR A 12 50.71 23.02 14.36
C THR A 12 50.36 24.36 15.02
N LEU A 13 49.25 24.35 15.73
CA LEU A 13 48.89 25.12 16.94
C LEU A 13 48.64 26.65 16.78
N LEU A 14 47.49 27.11 17.18
CA LEU A 14 47.32 27.82 18.43
C LEU A 14 45.86 27.97 18.85
N LEU A 15 45.63 27.56 20.04
CA LEU A 15 44.51 27.79 20.95
C LEU A 15 44.30 29.29 21.26
N LEU A 16 43.11 29.71 21.62
CA LEU A 16 42.73 30.35 22.89
C LEU A 16 41.42 31.15 22.69
N PHE A 17 40.39 30.73 23.39
CA PHE A 17 39.67 31.39 24.52
C PHE A 17 39.10 32.80 24.29
N LEU A 18 37.86 32.88 24.65
CA LEU A 18 37.06 33.83 25.38
C LEU A 18 35.68 33.84 24.73
N GLY A 19 34.57 33.40 25.28
CA GLY A 19 34.02 33.60 26.61
C GLY A 19 33.28 34.94 26.69
N PHE A 20 31.97 34.87 26.60
CA PHE A 20 31.13 35.73 27.46
C PHE A 20 29.67 35.30 27.39
N LEU A 21 29.17 35.03 28.56
CA LEU A 21 27.80 34.97 29.01
C LEU A 21 27.13 36.34 28.83
N ASP A 22 25.82 36.31 28.51
CA ASP A 22 24.86 37.25 29.10
C ASP A 22 23.46 36.74 28.76
N PHE A 23 22.79 36.24 29.73
CA PHE A 23 21.83 36.84 30.67
C PHE A 23 20.44 37.01 30.08
N ALA A 24 19.59 36.21 30.67
CA ALA A 24 18.13 36.29 30.67
C ALA A 24 17.61 37.69 31.03
N GLN A 25 16.56 38.12 30.41
CA GLN A 25 15.61 39.05 31.00
C GLN A 25 14.18 38.59 30.81
N ALA A 26 13.65 38.08 31.92
CA ALA A 26 12.25 37.98 32.18
C ALA A 26 11.67 39.37 32.42
N GLN A 27 10.58 39.73 31.80
CA GLN A 27 9.73 40.81 32.26
C GLN A 27 8.32 40.33 32.53
N THR A 28 7.97 40.49 33.77
CA THR A 28 6.70 40.25 34.40
C THR A 28 5.81 41.49 34.33
N GLN A 29 4.52 41.28 33.97
CA GLN A 29 3.28 41.86 34.48
C GLN A 29 2.90 43.33 34.15
N PRO A 30 1.61 43.75 34.31
CA PRO A 30 0.65 43.31 35.32
C PRO A 30 -0.79 42.98 34.87
N LEU A 31 -1.48 42.27 35.74
CA LEU A 31 -2.92 42.06 35.84
C LEU A 31 -3.74 43.36 35.91
N ASN A 32 -4.91 43.36 35.31
CA ASN A 32 -6.02 44.13 35.86
C ASN A 32 -7.34 43.36 35.71
N ASP A 33 -7.95 43.18 36.88
CA ASP A 33 -9.27 42.61 37.08
C ASP A 33 -10.38 43.51 36.53
N SER A 34 -11.46 42.92 36.05
CA SER A 34 -12.79 43.05 36.68
C SER A 34 -13.94 42.61 35.77
N ASN A 35 -14.81 41.80 36.45
CA ASN A 35 -16.24 41.56 36.24
C ASN A 35 -16.72 40.49 35.24
N ILE A 36 -17.01 39.26 35.73
CA ILE A 36 -18.25 38.70 36.31
C ILE A 36 -19.46 38.79 35.36
N LEU A 37 -19.87 37.65 34.84
CA LEU A 37 -21.13 36.90 35.01
C LEU A 37 -21.42 35.94 33.85
N GLY A 38 -21.69 34.69 34.22
CA GLY A 38 -22.66 33.85 33.45
C GLY A 38 -22.16 32.64 32.72
N GLY A 39 -22.03 31.53 33.38
CA GLY A 39 -22.61 30.26 32.98
C GLY A 39 -22.00 29.49 31.82
N GLY A 40 -21.37 28.36 32.11
CA GLY A 40 -21.11 27.32 31.14
C GLY A 40 -19.71 26.73 31.24
N LEU A 41 -19.54 25.75 32.11
CA LEU A 41 -18.34 24.89 32.16
C LEU A 41 -18.20 24.08 30.87
N VAL A 42 -17.37 24.56 29.99
CA VAL A 42 -16.75 23.75 28.96
C VAL A 42 -15.32 23.54 29.34
N ALA A 43 -14.98 22.35 29.79
CA ALA A 43 -13.62 21.95 30.07
C ALA A 43 -12.79 22.05 28.79
N GLN A 44 -11.93 23.05 28.69
CA GLN A 44 -10.90 23.16 27.66
C GLN A 44 -9.78 22.21 28.02
N GLU A 45 -9.73 21.06 27.33
CA GLU A 45 -8.54 20.20 27.38
C GLU A 45 -7.35 20.89 26.71
N PRO A 46 -6.14 20.78 27.28
CA PRO A 46 -4.95 21.38 26.68
C PRO A 46 -4.62 20.74 25.35
N GLY A 47 -4.39 21.58 24.35
CA GLY A 47 -4.07 21.19 22.97
C GLY A 47 -2.86 20.28 22.89
N MET A 48 -3.12 18.99 22.83
CA MET A 48 -2.15 17.98 22.46
C MET A 48 -2.13 17.92 20.92
N TRP A 49 -1.03 18.31 20.35
CA TRP A 49 -0.74 18.18 18.92
C TRP A 49 -1.07 16.75 18.49
N ARG A 50 -2.19 16.60 17.80
CA ARG A 50 -2.54 15.32 17.15
C ARG A 50 -1.58 15.12 16.00
N GLN A 51 -0.45 14.46 16.27
CA GLN A 51 0.21 13.68 15.23
C GLN A 51 -0.86 12.78 14.64
N GLY A 52 -1.14 12.96 13.34
CA GLY A 52 -2.11 12.17 12.62
C GLY A 52 -1.76 10.70 12.81
N ARG A 53 -2.47 10.03 13.70
CA ARG A 53 -2.41 8.57 13.78
C ARG A 53 -2.83 8.07 12.41
N ARG A 54 -1.90 7.49 11.66
CA ARG A 54 -2.26 6.60 10.58
C ARG A 54 -3.21 5.60 11.18
N ARG A 55 -4.50 5.71 10.86
CA ARG A 55 -5.48 4.70 11.26
C ARG A 55 -5.01 3.42 10.59
N SER A 56 -4.59 2.46 11.40
CA SER A 56 -4.33 1.13 10.93
C SER A 56 -5.57 0.62 10.21
N VAL A 57 -5.41 0.31 8.94
CA VAL A 57 -6.49 -0.19 8.08
C VAL A 57 -6.95 -1.57 8.55
N LEU A 58 -6.09 -2.31 9.23
CA LEU A 58 -6.33 -3.67 9.67
C LEU A 58 -6.84 -3.72 11.11
N ALA A 59 -7.95 -4.42 11.32
CA ALA A 59 -8.41 -4.75 12.66
C ALA A 59 -7.32 -5.46 13.46
N ASP A 60 -7.28 -5.20 14.76
CA ASP A 60 -6.29 -5.76 15.69
C ASP A 60 -4.83 -5.40 15.36
N SER A 61 -4.56 -4.45 14.48
CA SER A 61 -3.21 -3.97 14.28
C SER A 61 -2.83 -2.90 15.31
N CYS A 62 -1.55 -2.82 15.60
CA CYS A 62 -0.96 -1.85 16.51
C CYS A 62 0.36 -1.36 15.94
N VAL A 63 0.80 -0.20 16.43
CA VAL A 63 2.12 0.32 16.11
C VAL A 63 3.06 -0.08 17.25
N THR A 64 4.16 -0.71 16.90
CA THR A 64 5.21 -1.12 17.83
C THR A 64 6.02 0.07 18.33
N ASN A 65 6.85 -0.13 19.34
CA ASN A 65 7.77 0.91 19.82
C ASN A 65 8.80 1.36 18.76
N SER A 66 9.08 0.49 17.79
CA SER A 66 9.95 0.80 16.64
C SER A 66 9.22 1.48 15.48
N GLY A 67 7.93 1.77 15.61
CA GLY A 67 7.11 2.41 14.57
C GLY A 67 6.60 1.47 13.49
N THR A 68 6.88 0.17 13.59
CA THR A 68 6.42 -0.86 12.66
C THR A 68 5.04 -1.41 13.05
N THR A 69 4.41 -2.15 12.17
CA THR A 69 3.09 -2.72 12.43
C THR A 69 3.20 -4.11 13.08
N GLY A 70 2.44 -4.32 14.15
CA GLY A 70 2.25 -5.60 14.83
C GLY A 70 0.77 -5.96 14.96
N THR A 71 0.49 -7.02 15.71
CA THR A 71 -0.87 -7.46 16.02
C THR A 71 -1.16 -7.25 17.50
N CYS A 72 -2.31 -6.63 17.83
CA CYS A 72 -2.73 -6.43 19.21
C CYS A 72 -3.29 -7.73 19.78
N LEU A 73 -2.55 -8.35 20.69
CA LEU A 73 -2.89 -9.63 21.32
C LEU A 73 -2.75 -9.55 22.85
N THR A 74 -3.33 -10.53 23.55
CA THR A 74 -2.95 -10.73 24.95
C THR A 74 -1.50 -11.23 25.00
N ARG A 75 -0.77 -10.90 26.06
CA ARG A 75 0.62 -11.36 26.25
C ARG A 75 0.77 -12.86 26.12
N PHE A 76 -0.16 -13.62 26.71
CA PHE A 76 -0.17 -15.07 26.61
C PHE A 76 -0.33 -15.59 25.18
N LYS A 77 -1.25 -15.00 24.41
CA LYS A 77 -1.46 -15.36 23.00
C LYS A 77 -0.24 -15.02 22.14
N CYS A 78 0.40 -13.87 22.38
CA CYS A 78 1.64 -13.50 21.70
C CYS A 78 2.76 -14.52 21.94
N MET A 79 3.00 -14.88 23.21
CA MET A 79 4.01 -15.89 23.57
C MET A 79 3.71 -17.27 22.97
N ARG A 80 2.43 -17.67 22.98
CA ARG A 80 2.02 -18.96 22.42
C ARG A 80 2.23 -19.03 20.89
N GLN A 81 2.21 -17.90 20.22
CA GLN A 81 2.50 -17.77 18.78
C GLN A 81 3.99 -17.54 18.49
N SER A 82 4.87 -17.73 19.48
CA SER A 82 6.31 -17.43 19.37
C SER A 82 6.58 -15.98 18.93
N GLY A 83 5.66 -15.06 19.25
CA GLY A 83 5.78 -13.66 18.92
C GLY A 83 6.61 -12.90 19.93
N THR A 84 7.16 -11.79 19.48
CA THR A 84 7.91 -10.82 20.28
C THR A 84 7.00 -9.66 20.69
N VAL A 85 6.96 -9.35 21.99
CA VAL A 85 6.23 -8.17 22.49
C VAL A 85 7.04 -6.92 22.21
N ASN A 86 6.48 -6.00 21.43
CA ASN A 86 7.11 -4.74 21.05
C ASN A 86 6.12 -3.57 21.22
N GLY A 87 5.75 -3.30 22.47
CA GLY A 87 4.81 -2.24 22.83
C GLY A 87 3.50 -2.74 23.40
N TYR A 88 2.58 -1.81 23.64
CA TYR A 88 1.26 -2.08 24.21
C TYR A 88 0.16 -1.56 23.29
N CYS A 89 -1.02 -2.16 23.38
CA CYS A 89 -2.20 -1.77 22.63
C CYS A 89 -3.47 -2.01 23.46
N GLY A 90 -4.46 -1.14 23.30
CA GLY A 90 -5.68 -1.20 24.10
C GLY A 90 -5.42 -1.14 25.61
N THR A 91 -6.34 -1.66 26.41
CA THR A 91 -6.26 -1.59 27.88
C THR A 91 -5.34 -2.67 28.48
N TYR A 92 -5.32 -3.85 27.89
CA TYR A 92 -4.57 -5.02 28.40
C TYR A 92 -3.79 -5.76 27.31
N GLY A 93 -3.73 -5.21 26.10
CA GLY A 93 -3.07 -5.84 24.96
C GLY A 93 -1.60 -5.48 24.86
N VAL A 94 -0.85 -6.34 24.20
CA VAL A 94 0.53 -6.12 23.78
C VAL A 94 0.60 -6.09 22.26
N CYS A 95 1.43 -5.21 21.72
CA CYS A 95 1.72 -5.20 20.29
C CYS A 95 2.71 -6.33 20.00
N CYS A 96 2.22 -7.35 19.32
CA CYS A 96 2.93 -8.61 19.07
C CYS A 96 3.46 -8.64 17.64
N GLU A 97 4.73 -8.93 17.48
CA GLU A 97 5.36 -9.25 16.19
C GLU A 97 5.56 -10.73 16.09
N THR A 98 4.92 -11.37 15.10
CA THR A 98 5.09 -12.78 14.78
C THR A 98 5.81 -12.90 13.45
N ASN A 99 7.08 -13.31 13.49
CA ASN A 99 7.92 -13.43 12.31
C ASN A 99 7.90 -14.85 11.76
N LEU A 100 7.68 -15.01 10.46
CA LEU A 100 7.82 -16.27 9.77
C LEU A 100 9.26 -16.40 9.26
N GLN A 101 9.89 -17.53 9.54
CA GLN A 101 11.25 -17.82 9.10
C GLN A 101 11.25 -18.39 7.68
N VAL A 102 12.37 -18.24 6.98
CA VAL A 102 12.59 -18.85 5.66
C VAL A 102 12.37 -20.36 5.72
N GLY A 103 11.65 -20.90 4.75
CA GLY A 103 11.31 -22.32 4.65
C GLY A 103 10.21 -22.79 5.62
N ALA A 104 9.66 -21.93 6.45
CA ALA A 104 8.63 -22.29 7.41
C ALA A 104 7.22 -22.09 6.85
N SER A 105 6.25 -22.81 7.45
CA SER A 105 4.81 -22.62 7.22
C SER A 105 4.11 -22.05 8.45
N THR A 106 2.95 -21.42 8.25
CA THR A 106 2.15 -20.88 9.34
C THR A 106 0.66 -20.86 9.03
N ARG A 107 -0.17 -21.09 10.07
CA ARG A 107 -1.63 -20.91 10.08
C ARG A 107 -2.05 -19.63 10.83
N GLN A 108 -1.12 -18.73 11.12
CA GLN A 108 -1.48 -17.52 11.83
C GLN A 108 -2.27 -16.57 10.94
N LYS A 109 -3.29 -15.92 11.52
CA LYS A 109 -4.12 -14.96 10.79
C LYS A 109 -3.29 -13.78 10.25
N ARG A 110 -2.27 -13.36 10.99
CA ARG A 110 -1.33 -12.31 10.57
C ARG A 110 0.09 -12.69 10.95
N VAL A 111 1.01 -12.50 10.02
CA VAL A 111 2.42 -12.81 10.20
C VAL A 111 3.28 -11.77 9.48
N ILE A 112 4.48 -11.56 9.98
CA ILE A 112 5.50 -10.70 9.40
C ILE A 112 6.53 -11.57 8.69
N ILE A 113 6.82 -11.23 7.45
CA ILE A 113 7.90 -11.80 6.65
C ILE A 113 8.93 -10.71 6.43
N LYS A 114 10.16 -10.95 6.85
CA LYS A 114 11.27 -10.02 6.64
C LYS A 114 12.49 -10.75 6.12
N ASN A 115 13.36 -10.04 5.41
CA ASN A 115 14.60 -10.63 4.95
C ASN A 115 15.44 -11.13 6.14
N PRO A 116 16.13 -12.26 5.98
CA PRO A 116 17.09 -12.74 6.98
C PRO A 116 18.25 -11.75 7.13
N GLY A 117 18.90 -11.75 8.29
CA GLY A 117 20.03 -10.85 8.56
C GLY A 117 21.23 -11.04 7.61
N ALA A 118 21.34 -12.23 7.02
CA ALA A 118 22.29 -12.53 5.95
C ALA A 118 21.55 -13.30 4.84
N LEU A 119 21.66 -12.82 3.60
CA LEU A 119 21.12 -13.50 2.42
C LEU A 119 22.09 -14.61 2.00
N THR A 120 21.95 -15.77 2.60
CA THR A 120 22.78 -16.96 2.31
C THR A 120 22.23 -17.79 1.16
N ASN A 121 20.91 -17.77 1.00
CA ASN A 121 20.18 -18.51 -0.04
C ASN A 121 19.69 -17.57 -1.11
N ASP A 122 19.76 -17.97 -2.37
CA ASP A 122 19.21 -17.23 -3.49
C ASP A 122 17.66 -17.29 -3.49
N LEU A 123 17.08 -18.38 -3.01
CA LEU A 123 15.62 -18.58 -2.90
C LEU A 123 15.19 -18.66 -1.44
N ASN A 124 14.26 -17.79 -1.05
CA ASN A 124 13.69 -17.70 0.28
C ASN A 124 12.18 -17.88 0.19
N THR A 125 11.65 -19.02 0.64
CA THR A 125 10.23 -19.37 0.54
C THR A 125 9.52 -19.28 1.88
N TYR A 126 8.23 -18.97 1.84
CA TYR A 126 7.34 -18.86 3.01
C TYR A 126 5.98 -19.44 2.63
N THR A 127 5.43 -20.31 3.46
CA THR A 127 4.14 -20.95 3.19
C THR A 127 3.08 -20.45 4.16
N ILE A 128 2.00 -19.93 3.63
CA ILE A 128 0.84 -19.47 4.39
C ILE A 128 -0.26 -20.53 4.25
N GLU A 129 -0.56 -21.23 5.32
CA GLU A 129 -1.65 -22.20 5.39
C GLU A 129 -2.93 -21.52 5.88
N ALA A 130 -4.08 -21.97 5.43
CA ALA A 130 -5.36 -21.35 5.79
C ALA A 130 -5.58 -21.36 7.32
N PHE A 131 -5.81 -20.17 7.88
CA PHE A 131 -6.14 -19.96 9.29
C PHE A 131 -7.47 -20.63 9.67
N SER A 132 -8.46 -20.53 8.79
CA SER A 132 -9.78 -21.15 8.93
C SER A 132 -10.37 -21.46 7.56
N SER A 133 -11.45 -22.25 7.55
CA SER A 133 -12.21 -22.52 6.32
C SER A 133 -12.95 -21.30 5.75
N ASN A 134 -13.00 -20.18 6.46
CA ASN A 134 -13.64 -18.95 6.03
C ASN A 134 -12.66 -17.97 5.37
N VAL A 135 -11.38 -18.27 5.30
CA VAL A 135 -10.39 -17.44 4.60
C VAL A 135 -10.74 -17.38 3.12
N GLN A 136 -10.81 -16.18 2.58
CA GLN A 136 -11.14 -15.92 1.17
C GLN A 136 -10.03 -15.18 0.42
N GLN A 137 -9.24 -14.37 1.13
CA GLN A 137 -8.19 -13.56 0.51
C GLN A 137 -6.96 -13.48 1.42
N LEU A 138 -5.81 -13.33 0.78
CA LEU A 138 -4.56 -12.96 1.42
C LEU A 138 -4.26 -11.51 1.05
N ARG A 139 -4.08 -10.65 2.06
CA ARG A 139 -3.58 -9.29 1.88
C ARG A 139 -2.12 -9.24 2.31
N ILE A 140 -1.27 -8.71 1.44
CA ILE A 140 0.15 -8.51 1.66
C ILE A 140 0.43 -7.01 1.62
N ASP A 141 0.77 -6.42 2.75
CA ASP A 141 1.18 -5.01 2.83
C ASP A 141 2.71 -4.94 2.77
N PHE A 142 3.23 -4.22 1.80
CA PHE A 142 4.66 -4.00 1.59
C PHE A 142 5.13 -2.84 2.48
N GLU A 143 5.37 -3.12 3.78
CA GLU A 143 5.85 -2.10 4.72
C GLU A 143 7.25 -1.61 4.32
N GLN A 144 8.09 -2.54 3.87
CA GLN A 144 9.36 -2.30 3.16
C GLN A 144 9.44 -3.31 2.02
N PHE A 145 9.81 -2.86 0.85
CA PHE A 145 10.03 -3.70 -0.31
C PHE A 145 11.00 -3.01 -1.27
N GLU A 146 12.24 -3.43 -1.22
CA GLU A 146 13.32 -2.94 -2.07
C GLU A 146 14.12 -4.14 -2.58
N LEU A 147 14.06 -4.41 -3.86
CA LEU A 147 14.86 -5.38 -4.59
C LEU A 147 15.64 -4.65 -5.70
N ALA A 148 16.58 -5.35 -6.32
CA ALA A 148 17.29 -4.81 -7.48
C ALA A 148 16.29 -4.35 -8.55
N GLN A 149 16.61 -3.25 -9.23
CA GLN A 149 15.81 -2.76 -10.36
C GLN A 149 15.87 -3.76 -11.51
N PRO A 150 14.83 -3.83 -12.34
CA PRO A 150 14.84 -4.64 -13.54
C PRO A 150 16.00 -4.19 -14.45
N THR A 151 16.66 -5.15 -15.08
CA THR A 151 17.76 -4.93 -16.02
C THR A 151 17.33 -5.34 -17.42
N GLU A 152 17.79 -4.58 -18.41
CA GLU A 152 17.50 -4.88 -19.79
C GLU A 152 18.45 -5.97 -20.31
N THR A 153 17.86 -7.02 -20.87
CA THR A 153 18.56 -8.10 -21.54
C THR A 153 17.90 -8.32 -22.91
N ASP A 154 18.65 -8.12 -23.99
CA ASP A 154 18.16 -8.27 -25.37
C ASP A 154 16.91 -7.45 -25.71
N GLY A 155 16.78 -6.25 -25.14
CA GLY A 155 15.64 -5.35 -25.38
C GLY A 155 14.40 -5.66 -24.53
N VAL A 156 14.51 -6.57 -23.57
CA VAL A 156 13.44 -6.89 -22.61
C VAL A 156 13.90 -6.59 -21.21
N LEU A 157 13.03 -5.97 -20.41
CA LEU A 157 13.27 -5.75 -18.99
C LEU A 157 13.01 -7.05 -18.22
N GLU A 158 13.99 -7.48 -17.46
CA GLU A 158 13.90 -8.68 -16.63
C GLU A 158 14.25 -8.39 -15.18
N CYS A 159 13.51 -9.00 -14.25
CA CYS A 159 13.83 -9.01 -12.84
C CYS A 159 14.81 -10.15 -12.53
N MET A 160 16.06 -9.82 -12.22
CA MET A 160 17.00 -10.80 -11.69
C MET A 160 16.64 -11.19 -10.25
N ASP A 161 16.40 -10.19 -9.42
CA ASP A 161 15.85 -10.36 -8.07
C ASP A 161 14.36 -10.08 -8.10
N TYR A 162 13.54 -10.98 -7.57
CA TYR A 162 12.10 -10.81 -7.58
C TYR A 162 11.40 -11.46 -6.39
N PHE A 163 10.26 -10.89 -6.06
CA PHE A 163 9.23 -11.50 -5.24
C PHE A 163 8.22 -12.17 -6.15
N GLU A 164 7.83 -13.38 -5.82
CA GLU A 164 6.83 -14.14 -6.55
C GLU A 164 5.72 -14.59 -5.61
N ALA A 165 4.50 -14.37 -6.04
CA ALA A 165 3.30 -14.75 -5.32
C ALA A 165 2.15 -14.92 -6.32
N ASP A 166 1.65 -16.16 -6.48
CA ASP A 166 0.69 -16.51 -7.52
C ASP A 166 1.23 -16.09 -8.90
N ASP A 167 0.47 -15.38 -9.71
CA ASP A 167 0.89 -14.90 -11.04
C ASP A 167 1.73 -13.60 -11.01
N PHE A 168 2.04 -13.09 -9.79
CA PHE A 168 2.79 -11.85 -9.63
C PHE A 168 4.28 -12.08 -9.47
N LYS A 169 5.06 -11.42 -10.33
CA LYS A 169 6.50 -11.32 -10.21
C LYS A 169 6.90 -9.84 -10.11
N LEU A 170 7.35 -9.41 -8.94
CA LEU A 170 7.64 -8.01 -8.64
C LEU A 170 9.10 -7.82 -8.25
N CYS A 171 9.74 -6.79 -8.78
CA CYS A 171 11.08 -6.35 -8.39
C CYS A 171 11.13 -4.84 -8.14
N GLY A 172 12.30 -4.29 -7.88
CA GLY A 172 12.49 -2.86 -7.63
C GLY A 172 11.89 -2.40 -6.30
N VAL A 173 11.27 -1.20 -6.27
CA VAL A 173 10.80 -0.55 -5.05
C VAL A 173 9.28 -0.46 -5.01
N ASN A 174 8.68 -1.20 -4.10
CA ASN A 174 7.22 -1.25 -3.92
C ASN A 174 6.78 -0.91 -2.47
N SER A 175 7.65 -0.31 -1.68
CA SER A 175 7.35 0.07 -0.30
C SER A 175 6.10 0.95 -0.20
N GLY A 176 5.23 0.63 0.76
CA GLY A 176 3.96 1.35 0.99
C GLY A 176 2.80 0.90 0.11
N GLN A 177 3.01 -0.04 -0.80
CA GLN A 177 1.95 -0.65 -1.61
C GLN A 177 1.40 -1.92 -0.96
N HIS A 178 0.41 -2.53 -1.57
CA HIS A 178 -0.17 -3.79 -1.11
C HIS A 178 -0.64 -4.65 -2.29
N LEU A 179 -0.76 -5.95 -2.03
CA LEU A 179 -1.25 -6.92 -2.99
C LEU A 179 -2.32 -7.81 -2.35
N TYR A 180 -3.40 -8.07 -3.07
CA TYR A 180 -4.42 -9.04 -2.71
C TYR A 180 -4.29 -10.27 -3.60
N LEU A 181 -4.27 -11.44 -2.99
CA LEU A 181 -4.28 -12.72 -3.67
C LEU A 181 -5.55 -13.49 -3.33
N PRO A 182 -6.11 -14.26 -4.26
CA PRO A 182 -7.19 -15.19 -3.97
C PRO A 182 -6.67 -16.28 -3.01
N PHE A 183 -7.37 -16.49 -1.90
CA PHE A 183 -7.04 -17.54 -0.95
C PHE A 183 -8.34 -18.17 -0.42
N ASN A 184 -9.06 -18.86 -1.30
CA ASN A 184 -10.37 -19.41 -0.96
C ASN A 184 -10.25 -20.81 -0.34
N ALA A 185 -10.11 -20.85 0.99
CA ALA A 185 -10.03 -22.11 1.73
C ALA A 185 -11.29 -22.98 1.59
N ALA A 186 -12.47 -22.38 1.47
CA ALA A 186 -13.71 -23.11 1.23
C ALA A 186 -13.77 -23.76 -0.16
N ALA A 187 -13.02 -23.25 -1.13
CA ALA A 187 -12.90 -23.83 -2.47
C ALA A 187 -11.72 -24.82 -2.62
N GLY A 188 -11.04 -25.16 -1.49
CA GLY A 188 -9.96 -26.13 -1.47
C GLY A 188 -8.55 -25.54 -1.64
N VAL A 189 -8.38 -24.22 -1.67
CA VAL A 189 -7.06 -23.60 -1.61
C VAL A 189 -6.61 -23.59 -0.15
N GLU A 190 -5.73 -24.52 0.22
CA GLU A 190 -5.32 -24.68 1.62
C GLU A 190 -4.04 -23.93 1.98
N GLN A 191 -3.24 -23.53 0.98
CA GLN A 191 -1.98 -22.82 1.18
C GLN A 191 -1.61 -21.93 0.01
N VAL A 192 -0.84 -20.87 0.31
CA VAL A 192 -0.20 -19.97 -0.66
C VAL A 192 1.28 -19.91 -0.33
N THR A 193 2.13 -20.02 -1.34
CA THR A 193 3.58 -19.87 -1.21
C THR A 193 4.00 -18.49 -1.68
N LEU A 194 4.78 -17.82 -0.87
CA LEU A 194 5.43 -16.55 -1.19
C LEU A 194 6.94 -16.80 -1.29
N SER A 195 7.58 -16.30 -2.33
CA SER A 195 9.01 -16.52 -2.52
C SER A 195 9.75 -15.24 -2.88
N PHE A 196 11.00 -15.14 -2.42
CA PHE A 196 11.97 -14.15 -2.85
C PHE A 196 13.14 -14.87 -3.51
N SER A 197 13.37 -14.62 -4.79
CA SER A 197 14.57 -15.01 -5.50
C SER A 197 15.52 -13.81 -5.55
N VAL A 198 16.71 -13.93 -5.00
CA VAL A 198 17.66 -12.81 -4.82
C VAL A 198 19.10 -13.22 -5.20
N PRO A 199 19.30 -13.77 -6.42
CA PRO A 199 20.61 -14.25 -6.86
C PRO A 199 21.64 -13.14 -7.02
N SER A 200 21.24 -11.89 -7.26
CA SER A 200 22.17 -10.76 -7.40
C SER A 200 22.85 -10.40 -6.08
N ARG A 201 22.20 -10.70 -4.96
CA ARG A 201 22.64 -10.31 -3.60
C ARG A 201 22.95 -8.82 -3.50
N TRP A 202 22.13 -8.02 -4.16
CA TRP A 202 22.26 -6.57 -4.11
C TRP A 202 22.21 -6.08 -2.67
N SER A 203 23.14 -5.21 -2.29
CA SER A 203 23.28 -4.77 -0.88
C SER A 203 22.12 -3.94 -0.35
N GLY A 204 21.28 -3.38 -1.24
CA GLY A 204 20.06 -2.66 -0.89
C GLY A 204 18.84 -3.56 -0.73
N THR A 205 18.95 -4.88 -0.95
CA THR A 205 17.84 -5.81 -0.84
C THR A 205 17.24 -5.82 0.56
N MET A 206 15.97 -5.42 0.66
CA MET A 206 15.26 -5.35 1.93
C MET A 206 13.77 -5.61 1.73
N TRP A 207 13.19 -6.46 2.57
CA TRP A 207 11.75 -6.62 2.63
C TRP A 207 11.24 -6.80 4.05
N ARG A 208 10.07 -6.22 4.30
CA ARG A 208 9.24 -6.45 5.46
C ARG A 208 7.78 -6.42 5.00
N LEU A 209 7.17 -7.57 4.93
CA LEU A 209 5.79 -7.77 4.52
C LEU A 209 4.92 -8.08 5.72
N ILE A 210 3.72 -7.53 5.74
CA ILE A 210 2.67 -7.92 6.68
C ILE A 210 1.65 -8.72 5.90
N VAL A 211 1.60 -10.02 6.17
CA VAL A 211 0.69 -10.94 5.51
C VAL A 211 -0.51 -11.18 6.41
N THR A 212 -1.70 -10.89 5.91
CA THR A 212 -2.97 -11.02 6.67
C THR A 212 -3.95 -11.87 5.88
N GLN A 213 -4.46 -12.92 6.51
CA GLN A 213 -5.53 -13.75 5.98
C GLN A 213 -6.87 -13.09 6.32
N LEU A 214 -7.67 -12.79 5.31
CA LEU A 214 -8.97 -12.15 5.44
C LEU A 214 -10.09 -13.20 5.34
N GLU A 215 -10.95 -13.21 6.36
CA GLU A 215 -12.09 -14.10 6.43
C GLU A 215 -13.33 -13.45 5.85
N GLY A 216 -14.02 -14.19 5.00
CA GLY A 216 -15.33 -13.83 4.49
C GLY A 216 -16.46 -14.38 5.34
N PRO A 217 -17.72 -14.03 5.01
CA PRO A 217 -18.88 -14.57 5.67
C PRO A 217 -18.95 -16.10 5.48
N PRO A 218 -19.36 -16.85 6.51
CA PRO A 218 -19.51 -18.29 6.41
C PRO A 218 -20.43 -18.67 5.23
N PRO A 219 -20.17 -19.80 4.54
CA PRO A 219 -21.04 -20.27 3.47
C PRO A 219 -22.48 -20.38 3.95
N GLY A 220 -23.44 -19.78 3.21
CA GLY A 220 -24.86 -19.77 3.57
C GLY A 220 -25.34 -18.61 4.43
N SER A 221 -24.45 -17.77 4.95
CA SER A 221 -24.84 -16.53 5.61
C SER A 221 -25.33 -15.52 4.57
N LYS A 222 -26.61 -15.16 4.60
CA LYS A 222 -27.14 -14.11 3.73
C LYS A 222 -26.60 -12.77 4.19
N ARG A 223 -25.75 -12.14 3.35
CA ARG A 223 -25.33 -10.76 3.54
C ARG A 223 -26.59 -9.87 3.57
N ARG A 224 -27.02 -9.46 4.76
CA ARG A 224 -28.05 -8.43 4.86
C ARG A 224 -27.43 -7.13 4.35
N SER A 225 -27.85 -6.75 3.14
CA SER A 225 -27.60 -5.41 2.62
C SER A 225 -28.16 -4.41 3.64
N SER A 226 -27.30 -3.54 4.16
CA SER A 226 -27.67 -2.49 5.14
C SER A 226 -28.38 -1.31 4.46
N THR A 227 -29.32 -1.59 3.57
CA THR A 227 -30.24 -0.60 3.01
C THR A 227 -31.63 -0.88 3.49
N THR A 228 -31.91 -0.53 4.75
CA THR A 228 -33.25 -0.13 5.17
C THR A 228 -33.19 0.59 6.51
N SER A 229 -33.28 1.90 6.49
CA SER A 229 -33.85 2.70 7.56
C SER A 229 -35.30 2.27 7.72
N GLY A 230 -35.67 1.74 8.88
CA GLY A 230 -37.04 1.58 9.17
C GLY A 230 -37.36 0.43 10.11
N ALA A 231 -37.85 0.83 11.29
CA ALA A 231 -38.69 0.11 12.21
C ALA A 231 -38.12 -1.12 12.93
N PHE A 232 -37.92 -0.92 14.20
CA PHE A 232 -37.70 -1.92 15.22
C PHE A 232 -38.78 -3.00 15.18
N GLY A 233 -38.39 -4.18 14.76
CA GLY A 233 -39.13 -5.42 14.91
C GLY A 233 -38.15 -6.54 15.23
N VAL A 234 -37.55 -6.50 16.42
CA VAL A 234 -36.68 -7.57 16.89
C VAL A 234 -37.53 -8.70 17.40
N SER A 235 -37.71 -9.75 16.58
CA SER A 235 -38.14 -11.05 17.09
C SER A 235 -36.94 -11.72 17.75
N THR A 236 -36.91 -11.72 19.08
CA THR A 236 -35.82 -12.16 19.94
C THR A 236 -35.78 -13.67 20.20
N ASN A 237 -35.98 -14.52 19.22
CA ASN A 237 -36.13 -15.95 19.50
C ASN A 237 -35.07 -16.90 18.96
N SER A 238 -33.88 -16.45 18.58
CA SER A 238 -32.81 -17.41 18.36
C SER A 238 -31.43 -16.85 18.66
N LEU A 239 -30.62 -17.64 19.37
CA LEU A 239 -29.19 -17.48 19.52
C LEU A 239 -28.45 -17.41 18.16
N GLN A 240 -29.15 -17.83 17.11
CA GLN A 240 -28.68 -17.76 15.71
C GLN A 240 -28.69 -16.32 15.20
N ASP A 241 -29.77 -15.55 15.51
CA ASP A 241 -29.86 -14.13 15.11
C ASP A 241 -28.78 -13.27 15.81
N LEU A 242 -28.45 -13.60 17.07
CA LEU A 242 -27.35 -12.95 17.78
C LEU A 242 -25.99 -13.31 17.18
N ARG A 243 -25.76 -14.55 16.79
CA ARG A 243 -24.53 -14.96 16.08
C ARG A 243 -24.40 -14.24 14.74
N ASP A 244 -25.50 -14.10 14.01
CA ASP A 244 -25.49 -13.41 12.72
C ASP A 244 -25.29 -11.89 12.87
N ILE A 245 -25.80 -11.28 13.95
CA ILE A 245 -25.54 -9.88 14.29
C ILE A 245 -24.06 -9.68 14.67
N PHE A 246 -23.46 -10.59 15.44
CA PHE A 246 -22.04 -10.51 15.77
C PHE A 246 -21.13 -10.91 14.60
N ALA A 247 -21.55 -11.85 13.74
CA ALA A 247 -20.81 -12.22 12.52
C ALA A 247 -20.88 -11.13 11.44
N SER A 248 -21.94 -10.31 11.41
CA SER A 248 -22.09 -9.23 10.42
C SER A 248 -21.14 -8.04 10.64
N HIS A 249 -20.42 -8.00 11.76
CA HIS A 249 -19.43 -6.97 12.10
C HIS A 249 -18.00 -7.51 12.20
N HIS A 250 -17.70 -8.59 11.50
CA HIS A 250 -16.30 -9.05 11.44
C HIS A 250 -15.46 -7.96 10.75
N ALA A 251 -14.42 -7.53 11.44
CA ALA A 251 -13.59 -6.40 10.98
C ALA A 251 -12.93 -6.63 9.62
N ASP A 252 -12.76 -7.90 9.21
CA ASP A 252 -12.20 -8.26 7.92
C ASP A 252 -13.13 -7.94 6.74
N TYR A 253 -14.47 -7.88 6.96
CA TYR A 253 -15.42 -7.66 5.84
C TYR A 253 -15.24 -6.29 5.17
N GLU A 254 -14.80 -5.31 5.93
CA GLU A 254 -14.51 -3.97 5.40
C GLU A 254 -13.24 -3.94 4.53
N LEU A 255 -12.38 -4.94 4.72
CA LEU A 255 -11.08 -5.04 4.05
C LEU A 255 -11.10 -6.02 2.88
N LEU A 256 -12.15 -6.85 2.75
CA LEU A 256 -12.27 -7.77 1.62
C LEU A 256 -12.38 -6.98 0.32
N ALA A 257 -11.43 -7.19 -0.56
CA ALA A 257 -11.45 -6.63 -1.89
C ALA A 257 -12.53 -7.32 -2.76
N PRO A 258 -13.16 -6.62 -3.68
CA PRO A 258 -13.96 -7.26 -4.73
C PRO A 258 -13.13 -8.32 -5.47
N ALA A 259 -13.79 -9.37 -5.98
CA ALA A 259 -13.10 -10.40 -6.74
C ALA A 259 -12.38 -9.79 -7.96
N GLY A 260 -11.14 -10.22 -8.18
CA GLY A 260 -10.31 -9.73 -9.28
C GLY A 260 -9.58 -8.42 -9.00
N CYS A 261 -9.69 -7.83 -7.80
CA CYS A 261 -8.92 -6.66 -7.42
C CYS A 261 -7.62 -7.08 -6.71
N GLN A 262 -6.48 -6.72 -7.28
CA GLN A 262 -5.17 -6.98 -6.72
C GLN A 262 -4.68 -5.85 -5.81
N GLN A 263 -5.20 -4.63 -6.01
CA GLN A 263 -5.07 -3.55 -5.05
C GLN A 263 -6.47 -3.04 -4.68
N TYR A 264 -6.69 -2.72 -3.41
CA TYR A 264 -7.98 -2.23 -2.93
C TYR A 264 -7.81 -1.14 -1.90
N TYR A 265 -8.42 0.00 -2.20
CA TYR A 265 -8.36 1.21 -1.38
C TYR A 265 -9.75 1.52 -0.81
N THR A 266 -9.81 1.83 0.48
CA THR A 266 -11.06 2.05 1.23
C THR A 266 -11.26 3.48 1.68
N GLU A 267 -10.24 4.33 1.55
CA GLU A 267 -10.24 5.73 1.93
C GLU A 267 -11.01 6.58 0.91
N LEU A 268 -11.47 7.76 1.33
CA LEU A 268 -12.13 8.74 0.44
C LEU A 268 -11.14 9.45 -0.51
N SER A 269 -9.87 9.43 -0.18
CA SER A 269 -8.77 9.98 -0.97
C SER A 269 -7.48 9.29 -0.60
N ASN A 270 -6.68 8.91 -1.59
CA ASN A 270 -5.36 8.33 -1.37
C ASN A 270 -4.49 8.51 -2.62
N THR A 271 -3.21 8.17 -2.53
CA THR A 271 -2.28 8.12 -3.66
C THR A 271 -2.10 6.69 -4.12
N ILE A 272 -2.20 6.47 -5.42
CA ILE A 272 -1.98 5.18 -6.10
C ILE A 272 -0.76 5.33 -7.01
N ARG A 273 0.07 4.30 -7.06
CA ARG A 273 1.23 4.22 -7.96
C ARG A 273 1.26 2.85 -8.64
N SER A 274 1.72 2.81 -9.87
CA SER A 274 2.07 1.53 -10.49
C SER A 274 3.20 0.85 -9.71
N PHE A 275 3.31 -0.48 -9.80
CA PHE A 275 4.41 -1.18 -9.16
C PHE A 275 5.76 -0.68 -9.72
N ASN A 276 6.76 -0.61 -8.85
CA ASN A 276 8.10 -0.07 -9.08
C ASN A 276 8.17 1.43 -9.46
N PHE A 277 7.08 2.19 -9.35
CA PHE A 277 7.13 3.63 -9.63
C PHE A 277 7.90 4.40 -8.55
N GLN A 278 8.87 5.21 -8.96
CA GLN A 278 9.63 6.10 -8.09
C GLN A 278 9.61 7.54 -8.64
N THR A 279 9.52 8.51 -7.74
CA THR A 279 9.49 9.94 -8.10
C THR A 279 10.87 10.57 -8.27
N SER A 280 11.89 10.01 -7.64
CA SER A 280 13.23 10.61 -7.52
C SER A 280 14.26 10.05 -8.50
N VAL A 281 13.96 8.91 -9.10
CA VAL A 281 14.84 8.22 -10.05
C VAL A 281 14.01 7.65 -11.20
N THR A 282 14.64 7.46 -12.34
CA THR A 282 14.02 6.73 -13.44
C THR A 282 13.87 5.26 -13.03
N SER A 283 12.64 4.79 -12.97
CA SER A 283 12.29 3.40 -12.72
C SER A 283 11.29 2.98 -13.80
N ASN A 284 11.30 1.71 -14.16
CA ASN A 284 10.39 1.18 -15.16
C ASN A 284 9.42 0.22 -14.48
N TYR A 285 8.15 0.19 -14.94
CA TYR A 285 7.27 -0.90 -14.59
C TYR A 285 7.76 -2.19 -15.25
N MET A 286 7.35 -3.33 -14.70
CA MET A 286 7.72 -4.62 -15.25
C MET A 286 6.85 -4.96 -16.47
N PRO A 287 7.39 -5.62 -17.49
CA PRO A 287 6.60 -6.19 -18.57
C PRO A 287 5.75 -7.35 -18.09
N GLY A 288 4.69 -7.67 -18.84
CA GLY A 288 3.81 -8.80 -18.58
C GLY A 288 2.93 -8.66 -17.34
N LEU A 289 2.76 -7.46 -16.78
CA LEU A 289 1.87 -7.25 -15.64
C LEU A 289 0.45 -6.90 -16.07
N SER A 290 -0.51 -7.57 -15.44
CA SER A 290 -1.93 -7.29 -15.61
C SER A 290 -2.63 -7.35 -14.26
N TYR A 291 -3.15 -6.20 -13.76
CA TYR A 291 -3.81 -6.15 -12.46
C TYR A 291 -4.84 -5.04 -12.34
N ASN A 292 -5.81 -5.27 -11.46
CA ASN A 292 -6.88 -4.33 -11.17
C ASN A 292 -6.64 -3.61 -9.85
N ILE A 293 -6.89 -2.31 -9.87
CA ILE A 293 -6.86 -1.41 -8.72
C ILE A 293 -8.28 -0.93 -8.48
N CYS A 294 -8.85 -1.30 -7.34
CA CYS A 294 -10.23 -0.98 -7.01
C CYS A 294 -10.31 0.00 -5.85
N ILE A 295 -11.29 0.89 -5.92
CA ILE A 295 -11.56 1.85 -4.85
C ILE A 295 -12.98 1.62 -4.32
N LYS A 296 -13.12 1.55 -3.00
CA LYS A 296 -14.41 1.38 -2.33
C LYS A 296 -15.32 2.58 -2.60
N SER A 297 -16.50 2.31 -3.14
CA SER A 297 -17.52 3.34 -3.30
C SER A 297 -18.04 3.80 -1.94
N ALA A 298 -18.21 5.10 -1.78
CA ALA A 298 -18.88 5.69 -0.63
C ALA A 298 -20.34 6.06 -1.01
N ALA A 299 -21.28 5.89 -0.09
CA ALA A 299 -22.69 6.18 -0.33
C ALA A 299 -22.94 7.67 -0.69
N SER A 300 -22.03 8.55 -0.27
CA SER A 300 -22.08 9.99 -0.55
C SER A 300 -21.40 10.39 -1.84
N ALA A 301 -20.71 9.47 -2.54
CA ALA A 301 -19.93 9.80 -3.74
C ALA A 301 -20.61 9.26 -5.00
N SER A 302 -20.83 10.14 -5.98
CA SER A 302 -21.38 9.78 -7.30
C SER A 302 -20.29 9.65 -8.37
N MET A 303 -19.06 10.10 -8.06
CA MET A 303 -17.94 10.07 -8.97
C MET A 303 -16.60 10.04 -8.24
N ILE A 304 -15.56 9.75 -9.00
CA ILE A 304 -14.16 9.82 -8.57
C ILE A 304 -13.40 10.80 -9.48
N GLU A 305 -12.47 11.51 -8.87
CA GLU A 305 -11.48 12.35 -9.56
C GLU A 305 -10.13 11.67 -9.46
N TYR A 306 -9.48 11.40 -10.57
CA TYR A 306 -8.11 10.94 -10.68
C TYR A 306 -7.21 12.07 -11.18
N SER A 307 -6.32 12.56 -10.33
CA SER A 307 -5.33 13.58 -10.64
C SER A 307 -3.95 12.96 -10.71
N PHE A 308 -3.40 12.85 -11.91
CA PHE A 308 -2.09 12.27 -12.14
C PHE A 308 -1.00 13.32 -11.92
N SER A 309 -0.06 13.02 -11.06
CA SER A 309 1.17 13.79 -10.90
C SER A 309 2.27 13.32 -11.85
N LYS A 310 2.15 12.11 -12.36
CA LYS A 310 2.97 11.51 -13.40
C LYS A 310 2.16 10.43 -14.11
N PHE A 311 2.23 10.41 -15.42
CA PHE A 311 1.70 9.36 -16.26
C PHE A 311 2.62 9.17 -17.46
N SER A 312 3.18 7.98 -17.59
CA SER A 312 4.09 7.63 -18.70
C SER A 312 4.06 6.14 -18.93
N MET A 313 3.31 5.73 -19.95
CA MET A 313 3.17 4.36 -20.40
C MET A 313 3.51 4.30 -21.88
N SER A 314 4.04 3.17 -22.34
CA SER A 314 4.47 3.00 -23.72
C SER A 314 3.35 3.33 -24.72
N VAL A 315 3.72 3.92 -25.84
CA VAL A 315 2.84 4.16 -26.96
C VAL A 315 3.60 3.92 -28.28
N GLN A 316 3.00 3.18 -29.18
CA GLN A 316 3.69 2.65 -30.34
C GLN A 316 4.29 3.71 -31.28
N ASP A 317 3.64 4.83 -31.49
CA ASP A 317 4.03 5.79 -32.52
C ASP A 317 4.73 7.05 -31.96
N GLY A 318 5.23 6.98 -30.70
CA GLY A 318 5.91 8.12 -30.05
C GLY A 318 4.98 9.32 -29.80
N ALA A 319 3.67 9.12 -29.78
CA ALA A 319 2.71 10.16 -29.46
C ALA A 319 2.93 10.68 -28.03
N ALA A 320 2.79 11.98 -27.81
CA ALA A 320 2.93 12.55 -26.47
C ALA A 320 1.89 11.97 -25.50
N GLU A 321 0.66 11.74 -25.96
CA GLU A 321 -0.43 11.10 -25.22
C GLU A 321 -1.31 10.34 -26.22
N GLY A 322 -1.82 9.17 -25.78
CA GLY A 322 -2.70 8.32 -26.58
C GLY A 322 -3.95 7.93 -25.82
N TYR A 323 -5.00 7.62 -26.56
CA TYR A 323 -6.29 7.21 -26.03
C TYR A 323 -6.91 6.14 -26.92
N ASP A 324 -7.67 5.24 -26.32
CA ASP A 324 -8.45 4.18 -26.97
C ASP A 324 -7.66 3.36 -27.99
N GLU A 325 -7.94 3.48 -29.29
CA GLU A 325 -7.31 2.70 -30.34
C GLU A 325 -5.79 2.90 -30.47
N PHE A 326 -5.27 4.02 -29.96
CA PHE A 326 -3.83 4.26 -29.91
C PHE A 326 -3.15 3.48 -28.80
N CYS A 327 -3.90 3.09 -27.75
CA CYS A 327 -3.41 2.36 -26.61
C CYS A 327 -3.76 0.88 -26.65
N HIS A 328 -4.95 0.55 -27.18
CA HIS A 328 -5.46 -0.82 -27.20
C HIS A 328 -6.14 -1.09 -28.54
N ALA A 329 -5.52 -1.90 -29.37
CA ALA A 329 -6.11 -2.30 -30.63
C ALA A 329 -7.21 -3.34 -30.40
N THR A 330 -8.41 -3.07 -30.89
CA THR A 330 -9.51 -4.05 -30.92
C THR A 330 -9.25 -5.20 -31.89
N VAL A 331 -8.28 -5.04 -32.79
CA VAL A 331 -7.80 -6.07 -33.70
C VAL A 331 -6.31 -6.22 -33.45
N HIS A 332 -5.89 -7.33 -32.82
CA HIS A 332 -4.50 -7.65 -32.61
C HIS A 332 -3.73 -7.68 -33.92
N THR A 333 -2.96 -6.65 -34.17
CA THR A 333 -1.95 -6.65 -35.21
C THR A 333 -0.70 -7.26 -34.59
N ALA A 334 -0.24 -8.38 -35.12
CA ALA A 334 0.94 -9.06 -34.63
C ALA A 334 2.13 -8.08 -34.54
N GLY A 335 2.77 -8.00 -33.38
CA GLY A 335 3.92 -7.14 -33.12
C GLY A 335 3.59 -5.72 -32.63
N ARG A 336 2.34 -5.40 -32.31
CA ARG A 336 2.00 -4.14 -31.67
C ARG A 336 2.26 -4.25 -30.16
N GLN A 337 2.95 -3.26 -29.62
CA GLN A 337 3.21 -3.10 -28.19
C GLN A 337 2.08 -2.27 -27.56
N GLU A 338 1.46 -2.78 -26.53
CA GLU A 338 0.26 -2.19 -25.95
C GLU A 338 0.35 -2.15 -24.42
N ASP A 339 0.90 -1.06 -23.91
CA ASP A 339 0.83 -0.75 -22.48
C ASP A 339 -0.23 0.29 -22.24
N TYR A 340 -1.13 0.04 -21.31
CA TYR A 340 -2.20 0.99 -21.03
C TYR A 340 -2.67 0.97 -19.59
N LEU A 341 -3.27 2.07 -19.19
CA LEU A 341 -4.16 2.15 -18.04
C LEU A 341 -5.60 2.27 -18.54
N MET A 342 -6.45 1.29 -18.22
CA MET A 342 -7.88 1.39 -18.50
C MET A 342 -8.60 2.05 -17.33
N ILE A 343 -9.41 3.07 -17.64
CA ILE A 343 -10.30 3.77 -16.70
C ILE A 343 -11.73 3.70 -17.26
N PRO A 344 -12.55 2.76 -16.81
CA PRO A 344 -13.92 2.64 -17.30
C PRO A 344 -14.73 3.93 -17.06
N GLN A 345 -15.49 4.36 -18.07
CA GLN A 345 -16.29 5.57 -18.01
C GLN A 345 -15.50 6.84 -17.66
N GLY A 346 -14.22 6.89 -18.06
CA GLY A 346 -13.36 8.03 -17.86
C GLY A 346 -13.83 9.25 -18.67
N ILE A 347 -13.78 10.43 -18.08
CA ILE A 347 -14.12 11.72 -18.70
C ILE A 347 -12.91 12.61 -18.55
N LEU A 348 -12.33 13.07 -19.66
CA LEU A 348 -11.21 13.98 -19.62
C LEU A 348 -11.64 15.37 -19.15
N ALA A 349 -11.01 15.89 -18.11
CA ALA A 349 -11.32 17.23 -17.59
C ALA A 349 -11.07 18.34 -18.62
N LYS A 350 -10.05 18.20 -19.48
CA LYS A 350 -9.73 19.14 -20.55
C LYS A 350 -10.75 19.13 -21.71
N ASN A 351 -11.50 18.05 -21.87
CA ASN A 351 -12.54 17.89 -22.88
C ASN A 351 -13.63 16.95 -22.38
N MET A 352 -14.60 17.45 -21.66
CA MET A 352 -15.68 16.66 -21.04
C MET A 352 -16.59 15.94 -22.04
N ALA A 353 -16.53 16.25 -23.31
CA ALA A 353 -17.26 15.54 -24.36
C ALA A 353 -16.52 14.26 -24.79
N TYR A 354 -15.25 14.11 -24.44
CA TYR A 354 -14.44 12.96 -24.79
C TYR A 354 -14.29 12.02 -23.58
N GLN A 355 -14.64 10.77 -23.79
CA GLN A 355 -14.73 9.74 -22.75
C GLN A 355 -13.89 8.51 -23.14
N PRO A 356 -12.56 8.63 -23.14
CA PRO A 356 -11.71 7.50 -23.48
C PRO A 356 -11.73 6.45 -22.36
N THR A 357 -11.56 5.21 -22.75
CA THR A 357 -11.44 4.07 -21.82
C THR A 357 -9.99 3.71 -21.58
N TYR A 358 -9.14 3.79 -22.59
CA TYR A 358 -7.73 3.41 -22.54
C TYR A 358 -6.84 4.65 -22.65
N TYR A 359 -5.78 4.66 -21.84
CA TYR A 359 -4.84 5.77 -21.68
C TYR A 359 -3.41 5.25 -21.81
N CYS A 360 -2.59 5.90 -22.63
CA CYS A 360 -1.16 5.63 -22.80
C CYS A 360 -0.40 6.91 -23.17
N GLY A 361 0.90 6.79 -23.46
CA GLY A 361 1.77 7.93 -23.72
C GLY A 361 2.15 8.65 -22.43
N SER A 362 2.56 9.91 -22.53
CA SER A 362 3.06 10.70 -21.40
C SER A 362 2.21 11.96 -21.17
N ASN A 363 1.69 12.11 -19.95
CA ASN A 363 0.93 13.27 -19.53
C ASN A 363 1.03 13.49 -18.00
N ASP A 364 1.82 14.45 -17.59
CA ASP A 364 2.08 14.71 -16.16
C ASP A 364 0.96 15.49 -15.45
N ASN A 365 -0.06 15.97 -16.18
CA ASN A 365 -1.19 16.74 -15.62
C ASN A 365 -2.53 16.15 -16.06
N LEU A 366 -2.58 14.85 -16.28
CA LEU A 366 -3.80 14.17 -16.67
C LEU A 366 -4.82 14.22 -15.52
N LEU A 367 -6.01 14.73 -15.80
CA LEU A 367 -7.13 14.80 -14.87
C LEU A 367 -8.33 14.09 -15.48
N VAL A 368 -8.81 13.05 -14.81
CA VAL A 368 -9.92 12.21 -15.28
C VAL A 368 -10.98 12.10 -14.19
N TYR A 369 -12.23 12.24 -14.59
CA TYR A 369 -13.38 11.91 -13.76
C TYR A 369 -13.96 10.57 -14.21
N ALA A 370 -14.50 9.77 -13.30
CA ALA A 370 -15.17 8.53 -13.65
C ALA A 370 -16.38 8.25 -12.75
N SER A 371 -17.36 7.54 -13.28
CA SER A 371 -18.52 7.04 -12.54
C SER A 371 -18.22 5.64 -11.95
N PRO A 372 -18.97 5.20 -10.94
CA PRO A 372 -18.82 3.82 -10.44
C PRO A 372 -19.07 2.76 -11.51
N PRO A 373 -18.44 1.58 -11.44
CA PRO A 373 -17.51 1.14 -10.41
C PRO A 373 -16.12 1.79 -10.54
N TYR A 374 -15.51 2.14 -9.40
CA TYR A 374 -14.19 2.79 -9.39
C TYR A 374 -13.10 1.74 -9.52
N LEU A 375 -12.66 1.53 -10.74
CA LEU A 375 -11.70 0.52 -11.17
C LEU A 375 -10.66 1.15 -12.09
N LEU A 376 -9.41 0.82 -11.89
CA LEU A 376 -8.33 1.01 -12.84
C LEU A 376 -7.78 -0.36 -13.20
N HIS A 377 -7.49 -0.59 -14.46
CA HIS A 377 -6.80 -1.81 -14.90
C HIS A 377 -5.49 -1.42 -15.57
N PHE A 378 -4.39 -1.87 -14.99
CA PHE A 378 -3.05 -1.73 -15.55
C PHE A 378 -2.72 -2.96 -16.40
N SER A 379 -2.18 -2.72 -17.57
CA SER A 379 -1.68 -3.78 -18.46
C SER A 379 -0.38 -3.33 -19.08
N SER A 380 0.64 -4.18 -19.01
CA SER A 380 1.88 -4.06 -19.79
C SER A 380 2.10 -5.33 -20.58
N ASP A 381 2.61 -5.20 -21.81
CA ASP A 381 3.00 -6.33 -22.63
C ASP A 381 4.39 -6.89 -22.22
N ASP A 382 4.88 -7.88 -22.97
CA ASP A 382 6.16 -8.55 -22.65
C ASP A 382 7.38 -7.84 -23.25
N LEU A 383 7.20 -6.70 -23.89
CA LEU A 383 8.25 -5.97 -24.59
C LEU A 383 8.54 -4.63 -23.90
N THR A 384 9.73 -4.11 -24.11
CA THR A 384 10.12 -2.78 -23.64
C THR A 384 10.48 -1.94 -24.85
N LEU A 385 9.68 -0.92 -25.14
CA LEU A 385 9.90 -0.05 -26.29
C LEU A 385 10.96 1.03 -26.01
N ASP A 386 10.77 1.78 -24.92
CA ASP A 386 11.68 2.83 -24.50
C ASP A 386 11.59 3.05 -22.98
N ARG A 387 12.68 2.73 -22.30
CA ARG A 387 12.78 2.91 -20.82
C ARG A 387 12.55 4.33 -20.35
N SER A 388 12.72 5.33 -21.19
CA SER A 388 12.49 6.73 -20.81
C SER A 388 11.02 7.07 -20.66
N ILE A 389 10.13 6.32 -21.32
CA ILE A 389 8.68 6.54 -21.33
C ILE A 389 7.89 5.44 -20.60
N GLU A 390 8.50 4.32 -20.28
CA GLU A 390 7.86 3.19 -19.57
C GLU A 390 8.07 3.29 -18.07
N THR A 391 7.74 4.44 -17.49
CA THR A 391 7.98 4.71 -16.06
C THR A 391 6.76 4.46 -15.18
N GLY A 392 5.58 4.34 -15.75
CA GLY A 392 4.34 4.09 -15.03
C GLY A 392 3.63 5.38 -14.57
N PHE A 393 2.90 5.29 -13.48
CA PHE A 393 2.11 6.42 -13.02
C PHE A 393 2.12 6.61 -11.51
N SER A 394 1.82 7.85 -11.12
CA SER A 394 1.42 8.26 -9.78
C SER A 394 0.22 9.18 -9.86
N LEU A 395 -0.84 8.84 -9.17
CA LEU A 395 -2.06 9.63 -9.10
C LEU A 395 -2.57 9.79 -7.67
N THR A 396 -3.31 10.86 -7.43
CA THR A 396 -4.15 11.01 -6.24
C THR A 396 -5.60 10.91 -6.68
N TYR A 397 -6.38 10.05 -6.03
CA TYR A 397 -7.82 10.02 -6.24
C TYR A 397 -8.57 10.70 -5.11
N ARG A 398 -9.77 11.21 -5.44
CA ARG A 398 -10.73 11.75 -4.49
C ARG A 398 -12.15 11.36 -4.88
N LEU A 399 -12.90 10.80 -3.93
CA LEU A 399 -14.33 10.58 -4.11
C LEU A 399 -15.09 11.90 -3.97
N ARG A 400 -16.00 12.18 -4.91
CA ARG A 400 -16.74 13.43 -5.00
C ARG A 400 -18.24 13.19 -5.17
N ASN A 401 -19.07 14.17 -4.78
CA ASN A 401 -20.52 14.17 -4.97
C ASN A 401 -20.92 14.76 -6.33
N SER A 402 -20.07 15.56 -6.95
CA SER A 402 -20.28 16.21 -8.24
C SER A 402 -18.95 16.57 -8.90
N MET A 403 -18.99 16.95 -10.16
CA MET A 403 -17.82 17.44 -10.93
C MET A 403 -17.33 18.83 -10.50
N LEU A 404 -18.06 19.52 -9.64
CA LEU A 404 -17.75 20.90 -9.19
C LEU A 404 -17.52 20.93 -7.68
#